data_50ca733b91fabf3128b311ab02808826
#
_entry.id   50ca733b91fabf3128b311ab02808826
#
_cell.length_a   1.000
_cell.length_b   1.000
_cell.length_c   1.000
_cell.angle_alpha   90.00
_cell.angle_beta   90.00
_cell.angle_gamma   90.00
#
_symmetry.space_group_name_H-M   'P 1'
#
loop_
_entity.id
_entity.type
_entity.pdbx_description
1 polymer ?
#
loop_
_entity_poly.entity_id
_entity_poly.type
_entity_poly.pdbx_seq_one_letter_code
_entity_poly.pdbx_strand_id
1 'polypeptide(L)'
;MTEKELYKELGTLTKNRDQWEERIPYLASLLSHESDRIRAKALWLLGETGLVHPLSVKEHVPAIASFCGSPAALLRERAVNALGRIGRGSFPVIEA
;
A
#
# COMPACT_ATOMS: atom_id res chain seq x y z
N MET A 1 -20.32 -2.37 3.69
CA MET A 1 -19.24 -2.79 4.62
C MET A 1 -18.80 -1.59 5.47
N THR A 2 -18.75 -1.76 6.78
CA THR A 2 -18.28 -0.69 7.66
C THR A 2 -16.76 -0.59 7.63
N GLU A 3 -16.22 0.55 8.10
CA GLU A 3 -14.77 0.73 8.22
C GLU A 3 -14.15 -0.38 9.07
N LYS A 4 -14.80 -0.74 10.18
CA LYS A 4 -14.32 -1.77 11.09
C LYS A 4 -14.25 -3.14 10.39
N GLU A 5 -15.28 -3.48 9.63
CA GLU A 5 -15.31 -4.74 8.88
C GLU A 5 -14.24 -4.75 7.78
N LEU A 6 -14.07 -3.63 7.09
CA LEU A 6 -13.06 -3.49 6.05
C LEU A 6 -11.65 -3.63 6.64
N TYR A 7 -11.39 -2.98 7.77
CA TYR A 7 -10.09 -3.07 8.44
C TYR A 7 -9.80 -4.51 8.86
N LYS A 8 -10.81 -5.22 9.36
CA LYS A 8 -10.68 -6.63 9.73
C LYS A 8 -10.38 -7.50 8.50
N GLU A 9 -11.04 -7.23 7.39
CA GLU A 9 -10.77 -7.94 6.13
C GLU A 9 -9.32 -7.73 5.68
N LEU A 10 -8.81 -6.51 5.76
CA LEU A 10 -7.43 -6.21 5.42
C LEU A 10 -6.45 -6.92 6.38
N GLY A 11 -6.82 -7.04 7.64
CA GLY A 11 -6.04 -7.82 8.62
C GLY A 11 -5.94 -9.29 8.22
N THR A 12 -7.04 -9.87 7.72
CA THR A 12 -7.04 -11.23 7.21
C THR A 12 -6.16 -11.36 5.98
N LEU A 13 -6.25 -10.40 5.05
CA LEU A 13 -5.42 -10.38 3.84
C LEU A 13 -3.94 -10.32 4.20
N THR A 14 -3.58 -9.63 5.27
CA THR A 14 -2.20 -9.55 5.75
C THR A 14 -1.58 -10.94 5.97
N LYS A 15 -2.40 -11.91 6.36
CA LYS A 15 -1.95 -13.28 6.63
C LYS A 15 -1.96 -14.18 5.40
N ASN A 16 -2.57 -13.71 4.30
CA ASN A 16 -2.72 -14.50 3.07
C ASN A 16 -1.84 -13.95 1.96
N ARG A 17 -0.53 -14.12 2.11
CA ARG A 17 0.47 -13.56 1.20
C ARG A 17 0.30 -13.99 -0.25
N ASP A 18 -0.16 -15.20 -0.46
CA ASP A 18 -0.38 -15.75 -1.79
C ASP A 18 -1.47 -15.01 -2.58
N GLN A 19 -2.32 -14.23 -1.90
CA GLN A 19 -3.38 -13.44 -2.53
C GLN A 19 -2.97 -11.99 -2.79
N TRP A 20 -1.82 -11.55 -2.29
CA TRP A 20 -1.43 -10.14 -2.35
C TRP A 20 -1.35 -9.60 -3.76
N GLU A 21 -0.70 -10.33 -4.66
CA GLU A 21 -0.50 -9.84 -6.03
C GLU A 21 -1.83 -9.63 -6.75
N GLU A 22 -2.75 -10.56 -6.65
CA GLU A 22 -4.06 -10.43 -7.31
C GLU A 22 -4.95 -9.36 -6.67
N ARG A 23 -4.64 -8.96 -5.42
CA ARG A 23 -5.39 -7.93 -4.71
C ARG A 23 -4.85 -6.52 -4.89
N ILE A 24 -3.75 -6.35 -5.63
CA ILE A 24 -3.14 -5.02 -5.85
C ILE A 24 -4.16 -3.99 -6.36
N PRO A 25 -4.97 -4.27 -7.40
CA PRO A 25 -5.95 -3.28 -7.86
C PRO A 25 -6.94 -2.86 -6.77
N TYR A 26 -7.38 -3.81 -5.96
CA TYR A 26 -8.28 -3.54 -4.84
C TYR A 26 -7.62 -2.64 -3.79
N LEU A 27 -6.38 -2.98 -3.39
CA LEU A 27 -5.62 -2.20 -2.42
C LEU A 27 -5.38 -0.78 -2.93
N ALA A 28 -5.04 -0.64 -4.21
CA ALA A 28 -4.84 0.68 -4.82
C ALA A 28 -6.12 1.51 -4.79
N SER A 29 -7.28 0.89 -4.98
CA SER A 29 -8.58 1.59 -4.90
C SER A 29 -8.84 2.14 -3.50
N LEU A 30 -8.33 1.48 -2.46
CA LEU A 30 -8.51 1.90 -1.07
C LEU A 30 -7.66 3.13 -0.72
N LEU A 31 -6.69 3.51 -1.55
CA LEU A 31 -5.94 4.74 -1.36
C LEU A 31 -6.82 5.99 -1.49
N SER A 32 -8.00 5.85 -2.09
CA SER A 32 -8.98 6.92 -2.20
C SER A 32 -10.07 6.84 -1.13
N HIS A 33 -9.96 5.91 -0.19
CA HIS A 33 -10.93 5.78 0.90
C HIS A 33 -10.84 6.99 1.83
N GLU A 34 -11.98 7.41 2.39
CA GLU A 34 -12.03 8.59 3.27
C GLU A 34 -11.37 8.38 4.63
N SER A 35 -11.20 7.14 5.08
CA SER A 35 -10.60 6.83 6.37
C SER A 35 -9.07 6.78 6.27
N ASP A 36 -8.38 7.56 7.10
CA ASP A 36 -6.92 7.53 7.19
C ASP A 36 -6.41 6.16 7.61
N ARG A 37 -7.16 5.48 8.49
CA ARG A 37 -6.81 4.16 8.99
C ARG A 37 -6.81 3.12 7.87
N ILE A 38 -7.81 3.18 6.99
CA ILE A 38 -7.91 2.27 5.84
C ILE A 38 -6.82 2.59 4.83
N ARG A 39 -6.60 3.87 4.52
CA ARG A 39 -5.55 4.29 3.60
C ARG A 39 -4.17 3.86 4.10
N ALA A 40 -3.92 4.02 5.40
CA ALA A 40 -2.64 3.62 6.01
C ALA A 40 -2.42 2.11 5.88
N LYS A 41 -3.45 1.30 6.11
CA LYS A 41 -3.35 -0.15 5.98
C LYS A 41 -3.11 -0.56 4.52
N ALA A 42 -3.78 0.10 3.58
CA ALA A 42 -3.58 -0.16 2.16
C ALA A 42 -2.15 0.18 1.74
N LEU A 43 -1.61 1.31 2.20
CA LEU A 43 -0.22 1.69 1.93
C LEU A 43 0.76 0.64 2.48
N TRP A 44 0.52 0.16 3.70
CA TRP A 44 1.36 -0.86 4.30
C TRP A 44 1.36 -2.15 3.48
N LEU A 45 0.16 -2.61 3.10
CA LEU A 45 0.01 -3.84 2.30
C LEU A 45 0.65 -3.71 0.92
N LEU A 46 0.49 -2.55 0.26
CA LEU A 46 1.12 -2.29 -1.03
C LEU A 46 2.64 -2.30 -0.91
N GLY A 47 3.18 -1.76 0.19
CA GLY A 47 4.61 -1.80 0.46
C GLY A 47 5.11 -3.23 0.65
N GLU A 48 4.42 -4.03 1.44
CA GLU A 48 4.78 -5.42 1.66
C GLU A 48 4.69 -6.24 0.37
N THR A 49 3.63 -6.01 -0.40
CA THR A 49 3.46 -6.65 -1.71
C THR A 49 4.59 -6.26 -2.65
N GLY A 50 4.98 -4.98 -2.64
CA GLY A 50 6.05 -4.47 -3.48
C GLY A 50 7.43 -5.01 -3.13
N LEU A 51 7.65 -5.45 -1.91
CA LEU A 51 8.91 -6.09 -1.52
C LEU A 51 9.09 -7.43 -2.25
N VAL A 52 7.99 -8.15 -2.46
CA VAL A 52 7.99 -9.46 -3.12
C VAL A 52 7.69 -9.36 -4.62
N HIS A 53 6.78 -8.46 -4.99
CA HIS A 53 6.31 -8.28 -6.38
C HIS A 53 6.47 -6.81 -6.81
N PRO A 54 7.70 -6.29 -6.91
CA PRO A 54 7.90 -4.86 -7.18
C PRO A 54 7.34 -4.40 -8.53
N LEU A 55 7.43 -5.22 -9.56
CA LEU A 55 6.90 -4.85 -10.87
C LEU A 55 5.38 -4.78 -10.89
N SER A 56 4.72 -5.58 -10.05
CA SER A 56 3.26 -5.61 -9.99
C SER A 56 2.67 -4.34 -9.34
N VAL A 57 3.44 -3.64 -8.51
CA VAL A 57 3.00 -2.39 -7.87
C VAL A 57 3.55 -1.15 -8.55
N LYS A 58 4.35 -1.31 -9.60
CA LYS A 58 5.04 -0.20 -10.28
C LYS A 58 4.09 0.94 -10.68
N GLU A 59 2.96 0.61 -11.26
CA GLU A 59 2.01 1.63 -11.74
C GLU A 59 1.38 2.44 -10.59
N HIS A 60 1.43 1.92 -9.36
CA HIS A 60 0.86 2.57 -8.19
C HIS A 60 1.86 3.39 -7.39
N VAL A 61 3.16 3.35 -7.77
CA VAL A 61 4.21 4.10 -7.07
C VAL A 61 3.90 5.61 -7.03
N PRO A 62 3.46 6.26 -8.12
CA PRO A 62 3.13 7.69 -8.05
C PRO A 62 2.03 8.00 -7.05
N ALA A 63 0.99 7.15 -6.97
CA ALA A 63 -0.10 7.34 -6.01
C ALA A 63 0.40 7.17 -4.58
N ILE A 64 1.25 6.18 -4.32
CA ILE A 64 1.87 5.97 -3.00
C ILE A 64 2.73 7.18 -2.64
N ALA A 65 3.57 7.64 -3.57
CA ALA A 65 4.46 8.77 -3.34
C ALA A 65 3.70 10.06 -3.02
N SER A 66 2.49 10.23 -3.57
CA SER A 66 1.68 11.42 -3.29
C SER A 66 1.36 11.58 -1.81
N PHE A 67 1.30 10.48 -1.06
CA PHE A 67 1.02 10.51 0.38
C PHE A 67 2.21 11.01 1.21
N CYS A 68 3.40 11.10 0.63
CA CYS A 68 4.57 11.66 1.33
C CYS A 68 4.35 13.13 1.68
N GLY A 69 3.46 13.83 0.96
CA GLY A 69 3.09 15.21 1.24
C GLY A 69 1.77 15.35 2.00
N SER A 70 1.21 14.27 2.52
CA SER A 70 -0.05 14.30 3.24
C SER A 70 0.05 15.09 4.54
N PRO A 71 -0.98 15.87 4.92
CA PRO A 71 -1.01 16.54 6.24
C PRO A 71 -1.10 15.52 7.39
N ALA A 72 -1.58 14.31 7.13
CA ALA A 72 -1.67 13.26 8.16
C ALA A 72 -0.32 12.56 8.31
N ALA A 73 0.29 12.69 9.49
CA ALA A 73 1.60 12.09 9.77
C ALA A 73 1.62 10.57 9.56
N LEU A 74 0.53 9.89 9.92
CA LEU A 74 0.41 8.45 9.74
C LEU A 74 0.55 8.07 8.26
N LEU A 75 -0.10 8.81 7.36
CA LEU A 75 -0.05 8.51 5.93
C LEU A 75 1.32 8.81 5.34
N ARG A 76 1.98 9.91 5.78
CA ARG A 76 3.36 10.22 5.34
C ARG A 76 4.31 9.07 5.70
N GLU A 77 4.22 8.62 6.95
CA GLU A 77 5.09 7.55 7.44
C GLU A 77 4.86 6.25 6.68
N ARG A 78 3.60 5.87 6.47
CA ARG A 78 3.26 4.65 5.75
C ARG A 78 3.71 4.70 4.29
N ALA A 79 3.62 5.86 3.65
CA ALA A 79 4.06 6.04 2.27
C ALA A 79 5.57 5.89 2.15
N VAL A 80 6.34 6.53 3.03
CA VAL A 80 7.80 6.43 3.03
C VAL A 80 8.23 4.98 3.25
N ASN A 81 7.60 4.30 4.19
CA ASN A 81 7.91 2.89 4.47
C ASN A 81 7.57 1.99 3.29
N ALA A 82 6.43 2.25 2.63
CA ALA A 82 6.03 1.48 1.46
C ALA A 82 7.03 1.63 0.31
N LEU A 83 7.43 2.88 0.02
CA LEU A 83 8.43 3.14 -1.02
C LEU A 83 9.76 2.49 -0.70
N GLY A 84 10.17 2.50 0.57
CA GLY A 84 11.40 1.83 1.01
C GLY A 84 11.35 0.32 0.75
N ARG A 85 10.21 -0.32 1.00
CA ARG A 85 10.04 -1.76 0.76
C ARG A 85 10.03 -2.08 -0.73
N ILE A 86 9.32 -1.29 -1.53
CA ILE A 86 9.28 -1.46 -2.98
C ILE A 86 10.69 -1.30 -3.56
N GLY A 87 11.45 -0.32 -3.05
CA GLY A 87 12.82 -0.09 -3.48
C GLY A 87 13.77 -1.24 -3.13
N ARG A 88 13.55 -1.90 -1.99
CA ARG A 88 14.33 -3.09 -1.64
C ARG A 88 14.00 -4.27 -2.54
N GLY A 89 12.76 -4.36 -3.01
CA GLY A 89 12.36 -5.37 -3.99
C GLY A 89 12.96 -5.12 -5.36
N SER A 90 12.96 -3.83 -5.81
CA SER A 90 13.57 -3.44 -7.06
C SER A 90 13.81 -1.92 -7.08
N PHE A 91 15.07 -1.52 -6.94
CA PHE A 91 15.44 -0.10 -6.94
C PHE A 91 14.96 0.66 -8.18
N PRO A 92 15.11 0.12 -9.42
CA PRO A 92 14.65 0.83 -10.61
C PRO A 92 13.15 1.17 -10.61
N VAL A 93 12.32 0.45 -9.87
CA VAL A 93 10.87 0.71 -9.83
C VAL A 93 10.57 2.09 -9.20
N ILE A 94 11.28 2.45 -8.14
CA ILE A 94 11.05 3.74 -7.49
C ILE A 94 11.91 4.85 -8.06
N GLU A 95 13.03 4.50 -8.68
CA GLU A 95 13.92 5.47 -9.31
C GLU A 95 13.32 6.03 -10.60
N ALA A 96 12.62 5.17 -11.31
CA ALA A 96 11.99 5.59 -12.56
C ALA A 96 10.86 6.58 -12.29
#